data_0d8b95372b3412f2944eb192525da8f6
#
_entry.id   0d8b95372b3412f2944eb192525da8f6
#
_cell.length_a   1.000
_cell.length_b   1.000
_cell.length_c   1.000
_cell.angle_alpha   90.00
_cell.angle_beta   90.00
_cell.angle_gamma   90.00
#
_symmetry.space_group_name_H-M   'P 1'
#
loop_
_entity.id
_entity.type
_entity.pdbx_description
1 polymer ?
#
loop_
_entity_poly.entity_id
_entity_poly.type
_entity_poly.pdbx_seq_one_letter_code
_entity_poly.pdbx_strand_id
1 'polypeptide(L)'
;MSERVLMKGNEALAEAAIRAGCRHFFGYPITPQTELAAYMSKVMPKIGGTYLQAESEIAAVNMVLGAASAGVRAMTSSSSPGISLKTEGISYMAGSDLPAVIINVQRGGPGLGGIQPSHEGFLLLFHDVGDHLVVHTSVVQFQLCLPHLLVGIFAGYIVGD
;
A
#
# COMPACT_ATOMS: atom_id res chain seq x y z
N MET A 1 26.52 -10.18 7.04
CA MET A 1 26.64 -8.77 6.60
C MET A 1 25.37 -8.43 5.83
N SER A 2 24.69 -7.34 6.15
CA SER A 2 23.52 -6.89 5.39
C SER A 2 23.99 -6.31 4.04
N GLU A 3 23.52 -6.88 2.96
CA GLU A 3 23.78 -6.36 1.62
C GLU A 3 23.00 -5.04 1.44
N ARG A 4 23.70 -3.98 1.04
CA ARG A 4 23.06 -2.70 0.70
C ARG A 4 22.78 -2.70 -0.79
N VAL A 5 21.51 -2.52 -1.15
CA VAL A 5 21.04 -2.48 -2.54
C VAL A 5 20.45 -1.10 -2.82
N LEU A 6 20.84 -0.49 -3.93
CA LEU A 6 20.23 0.73 -4.44
C LEU A 6 19.05 0.34 -5.33
N MET A 7 17.86 0.84 -4.99
CA MET A 7 16.64 0.58 -5.76
C MET A 7 15.66 1.76 -5.67
N LYS A 8 14.69 1.81 -6.57
CA LYS A 8 13.64 2.83 -6.53
C LYS A 8 12.77 2.66 -5.29
N GLY A 9 12.21 3.74 -4.75
CA GLY A 9 11.35 3.71 -3.56
C GLY A 9 10.18 2.74 -3.70
N ASN A 10 9.47 2.77 -4.82
CA ASN A 10 8.36 1.83 -5.10
C ASN A 10 8.82 0.35 -5.09
N GLU A 11 9.99 0.06 -5.65
CA GLU A 11 10.56 -1.29 -5.65
C GLU A 11 11.01 -1.71 -4.25
N ALA A 12 11.59 -0.78 -3.48
CA ALA A 12 12.00 -1.01 -2.10
C ALA A 12 10.80 -1.36 -1.19
N LEU A 13 9.66 -0.67 -1.38
CA LEU A 13 8.41 -0.97 -0.69
C LEU A 13 7.91 -2.38 -1.00
N ALA A 14 7.90 -2.74 -2.28
CA ALA A 14 7.51 -4.07 -2.72
C ALA A 14 8.41 -5.16 -2.14
N GLU A 15 9.73 -4.97 -2.20
CA GLU A 15 10.72 -5.90 -1.65
C GLU A 15 10.60 -6.04 -0.13
N ALA A 16 10.38 -4.93 0.58
CA ALA A 16 10.18 -4.94 2.03
C ALA A 16 8.93 -5.75 2.42
N ALA A 17 7.82 -5.57 1.71
CA ALA A 17 6.60 -6.36 1.93
C ALA A 17 6.84 -7.86 1.69
N ILE A 18 7.55 -8.22 0.62
CA ILE A 18 7.90 -9.61 0.30
C ILE A 18 8.77 -10.21 1.41
N ARG A 19 9.80 -9.48 1.88
CA ARG A 19 10.66 -9.91 2.99
C ARG A 19 9.92 -10.04 4.32
N ALA A 20 8.92 -9.20 4.53
CA ALA A 20 8.00 -9.30 5.67
C ALA A 20 7.01 -10.47 5.57
N GLY A 21 7.07 -11.27 4.50
CA GLY A 21 6.25 -12.46 4.32
C GLY A 21 4.93 -12.23 3.59
N CYS A 22 4.72 -11.07 2.98
CA CYS A 22 3.57 -10.86 2.10
C CYS A 22 3.71 -11.73 0.84
N ARG A 23 2.66 -12.48 0.53
CA ARG A 23 2.63 -13.38 -0.62
C ARG A 23 1.43 -13.14 -1.54
N HIS A 24 0.57 -12.17 -1.22
CA HIS A 24 -0.62 -11.87 -2.01
C HIS A 24 -0.70 -10.37 -2.27
N PHE A 25 -0.68 -10.00 -3.54
CA PHE A 25 -0.84 -8.63 -4.00
C PHE A 25 -2.03 -8.54 -4.95
N PHE A 26 -2.95 -7.64 -4.63
CA PHE A 26 -4.10 -7.31 -5.46
C PHE A 26 -4.10 -5.81 -5.72
N GLY A 27 -4.05 -5.39 -6.97
CA GLY A 27 -3.95 -3.97 -7.29
C GLY A 27 -4.60 -3.59 -8.61
N TYR A 28 -4.81 -2.29 -8.77
CA TYR A 28 -5.22 -1.67 -10.02
C TYR A 28 -4.19 -0.60 -10.39
N PRO A 29 -3.76 -0.52 -11.67
CA PRO A 29 -2.68 0.37 -12.06
C PRO A 29 -3.09 1.84 -11.97
N ILE A 30 -2.27 2.62 -11.32
CA ILE A 30 -2.41 4.08 -11.20
C ILE A 30 -1.04 4.72 -11.01
N THR A 31 -0.80 5.88 -11.64
CA THR A 31 0.42 6.67 -11.44
C THR A 31 0.36 7.40 -10.09
N PRO A 32 1.46 7.46 -9.29
CA PRO A 32 2.82 6.99 -9.57
C PRO A 32 3.22 5.64 -8.94
N GLN A 33 2.29 4.77 -8.54
CA GLN A 33 2.60 3.47 -7.92
C GLN A 33 2.95 2.34 -8.91
N THR A 34 3.02 2.65 -10.21
CA THR A 34 3.15 1.66 -11.29
C THR A 34 4.36 0.75 -11.13
N GLU A 35 5.52 1.27 -10.68
CA GLU A 35 6.71 0.45 -10.50
C GLU A 35 6.57 -0.55 -9.33
N LEU A 36 5.79 -0.21 -8.30
CA LEU A 36 5.50 -1.14 -7.21
C LEU A 36 4.72 -2.34 -7.74
N ALA A 37 3.64 -2.09 -8.48
CA ALA A 37 2.82 -3.14 -9.08
C ALA A 37 3.64 -3.98 -10.08
N ALA A 38 4.46 -3.33 -10.91
CA ALA A 38 5.34 -4.01 -11.87
C ALA A 38 6.38 -4.90 -11.17
N TYR A 39 6.94 -4.45 -10.04
CA TYR A 39 7.86 -5.26 -9.25
C TYR A 39 7.15 -6.49 -8.68
N MET A 40 5.97 -6.30 -8.08
CA MET A 40 5.16 -7.39 -7.54
C MET A 40 4.77 -8.42 -8.62
N SER A 41 4.36 -7.97 -9.81
CA SER A 41 4.01 -8.87 -10.92
C SER A 41 5.19 -9.74 -11.38
N LYS A 42 6.41 -9.20 -11.30
CA LYS A 42 7.64 -9.90 -11.69
C LYS A 42 8.12 -10.90 -10.63
N VAL A 43 7.95 -10.59 -9.35
CA VAL A 43 8.56 -11.35 -8.26
C VAL A 43 7.59 -12.36 -7.65
N MET A 44 6.33 -12.00 -7.43
CA MET A 44 5.34 -12.88 -6.78
C MET A 44 5.25 -14.28 -7.40
N PRO A 45 5.14 -14.45 -8.73
CA PRO A 45 5.09 -15.79 -9.32
C PRO A 45 6.34 -16.64 -9.06
N LYS A 46 7.51 -16.00 -8.91
CA LYS A 46 8.79 -16.70 -8.69
C LYS A 46 8.95 -17.24 -7.28
N ILE A 47 8.23 -16.67 -6.32
CA ILE A 47 8.29 -17.04 -4.91
C ILE A 47 7.05 -17.81 -4.43
N GLY A 48 6.23 -18.28 -5.38
CA GLY A 48 4.98 -18.99 -5.06
C GLY A 48 3.89 -18.08 -4.49
N GLY A 49 4.00 -16.77 -4.71
CA GLY A 49 3.00 -15.79 -4.31
C GLY A 49 1.98 -15.51 -5.41
N THR A 50 0.95 -14.76 -5.07
CA THR A 50 -0.12 -14.34 -5.97
C THR A 50 0.02 -12.87 -6.33
N TYR A 51 0.05 -12.57 -7.60
CA TYR A 51 -0.17 -11.24 -8.15
C TYR A 51 -1.43 -11.27 -9.01
N LEU A 52 -2.36 -10.36 -8.74
CA LEU A 52 -3.55 -10.20 -9.57
C LEU A 52 -3.83 -8.71 -9.79
N GLN A 53 -3.94 -8.33 -11.05
CA GLN A 53 -4.45 -7.03 -11.44
C GLN A 53 -5.98 -7.10 -11.49
N ALA A 54 -6.63 -6.42 -10.55
CA ALA A 54 -8.08 -6.30 -10.51
C ALA A 54 -8.59 -5.33 -11.58
N GLU A 55 -9.87 -5.37 -11.86
CA GLU A 55 -10.54 -4.46 -12.79
C GLU A 55 -10.82 -3.06 -12.22
N SER A 56 -10.67 -2.87 -10.92
CA SER A 56 -10.84 -1.59 -10.23
C SER A 56 -10.17 -1.58 -8.86
N GLU A 57 -10.03 -0.40 -8.27
CA GLU A 57 -9.54 -0.24 -6.89
C GLU A 57 -10.49 -0.87 -5.88
N ILE A 58 -11.80 -0.79 -6.12
CA ILE A 58 -12.82 -1.41 -5.27
C ILE A 58 -12.67 -2.93 -5.29
N ALA A 59 -12.51 -3.52 -6.45
CA ALA A 59 -12.27 -4.96 -6.56
C ALA A 59 -10.97 -5.37 -5.85
N ALA A 60 -9.89 -4.62 -6.05
CA ALA A 60 -8.61 -4.90 -5.43
C ALA A 60 -8.68 -4.91 -3.89
N VAL A 61 -9.33 -3.92 -3.27
CA VAL A 61 -9.45 -3.87 -1.80
C VAL A 61 -10.33 -5.00 -1.26
N ASN A 62 -11.39 -5.39 -1.96
CA ASN A 62 -12.23 -6.53 -1.56
C ASN A 62 -11.51 -7.86 -1.69
N MET A 63 -10.62 -8.02 -2.67
CA MET A 63 -9.74 -9.18 -2.76
C MET A 63 -8.76 -9.24 -1.58
N VAL A 64 -8.19 -8.10 -1.16
CA VAL A 64 -7.36 -8.03 0.05
C VAL A 64 -8.16 -8.39 1.29
N LEU A 65 -9.37 -7.86 1.44
CA LEU A 65 -10.28 -8.18 2.54
C LEU A 65 -10.55 -9.69 2.61
N GLY A 66 -10.89 -10.32 1.48
CA GLY A 66 -11.10 -11.76 1.42
C GLY A 66 -9.86 -12.58 1.75
N ALA A 67 -8.70 -12.18 1.26
CA ALA A 67 -7.43 -12.85 1.54
C ALA A 67 -7.05 -12.71 3.03
N ALA A 68 -7.19 -11.51 3.60
CA ALA A 68 -6.94 -11.26 5.02
C ALA A 68 -7.89 -12.09 5.91
N SER A 69 -9.17 -12.18 5.54
CA SER A 69 -10.16 -13.03 6.23
C SER A 69 -9.79 -14.51 6.19
N ALA A 70 -9.08 -14.96 5.16
CA ALA A 70 -8.54 -16.32 5.07
C ALA A 70 -7.23 -16.50 5.86
N GLY A 71 -6.76 -15.49 6.57
CA GLY A 71 -5.57 -15.54 7.43
C GLY A 71 -4.24 -15.43 6.69
N VAL A 72 -4.23 -14.95 5.44
CA VAL A 72 -2.99 -14.76 4.68
C VAL A 72 -2.56 -13.31 4.63
N ARG A 73 -1.26 -13.06 4.57
CA ARG A 73 -0.72 -11.70 4.43
C ARG A 73 -0.93 -11.19 3.02
N ALA A 74 -1.81 -10.21 2.90
CA ALA A 74 -2.16 -9.58 1.64
C ALA A 74 -1.91 -8.08 1.69
N MET A 75 -1.68 -7.49 0.50
CA MET A 75 -1.50 -6.07 0.36
C MET A 75 -2.11 -5.53 -0.93
N THR A 76 -2.35 -4.24 -0.93
CA THR A 76 -2.65 -3.45 -2.12
C THR A 76 -1.87 -2.15 -2.10
N SER A 77 -1.73 -1.56 -3.27
CA SER A 77 -1.23 -0.19 -3.41
C SER A 77 -2.13 0.61 -4.33
N SER A 78 -2.13 1.91 -4.15
CA SER A 78 -2.84 2.84 -5.03
C SER A 78 -2.23 4.24 -4.91
N SER A 79 -2.89 5.20 -5.50
CA SER A 79 -2.60 6.62 -5.38
C SER A 79 -3.87 7.36 -4.97
N SER A 80 -3.72 8.55 -4.46
CA SER A 80 -4.75 9.43 -3.88
C SER A 80 -6.21 9.16 -4.29
N PRO A 81 -6.65 9.31 -5.56
CA PRO A 81 -8.04 9.05 -5.93
C PRO A 81 -8.42 7.56 -5.82
N GLY A 82 -7.48 6.66 -6.07
CA GLY A 82 -7.72 5.23 -5.94
C GLY A 82 -7.83 4.77 -4.48
N ILE A 83 -7.15 5.46 -3.55
CA ILE A 83 -7.33 5.21 -2.11
C ILE A 83 -8.74 5.64 -1.67
N SER A 84 -9.25 6.75 -2.18
CA SER A 84 -10.63 7.18 -1.90
C SER A 84 -11.65 6.10 -2.27
N LEU A 85 -11.44 5.41 -3.39
CA LEU A 85 -12.29 4.29 -3.80
C LEU A 85 -12.15 3.04 -2.91
N LYS A 86 -11.07 2.92 -2.14
CA LYS A 86 -10.83 1.79 -1.23
C LYS A 86 -11.35 2.02 0.19
N THR A 87 -11.86 3.20 0.51
CA THR A 87 -12.20 3.62 1.88
C THR A 87 -13.18 2.67 2.55
N GLU A 88 -14.21 2.19 1.84
CA GLU A 88 -15.18 1.23 2.37
C GLU A 88 -14.51 -0.09 2.77
N GLY A 89 -13.70 -0.68 1.88
CA GLY A 89 -12.98 -1.92 2.18
C GLY A 89 -11.96 -1.77 3.32
N ILE A 90 -11.31 -0.62 3.41
CA ILE A 90 -10.41 -0.28 4.52
C ILE A 90 -11.21 -0.23 5.84
N SER A 91 -12.37 0.41 5.83
CA SER A 91 -13.26 0.48 7.00
C SER A 91 -13.72 -0.91 7.45
N TYR A 92 -14.06 -1.80 6.52
CA TYR A 92 -14.44 -3.17 6.84
C TYR A 92 -13.29 -3.97 7.44
N MET A 93 -12.07 -3.83 6.91
CA MET A 93 -10.89 -4.49 7.47
C MET A 93 -10.61 -3.98 8.90
N ALA A 94 -10.72 -2.67 9.13
CA ALA A 94 -10.56 -2.09 10.44
C ALA A 94 -11.63 -2.57 11.43
N GLY A 95 -12.89 -2.56 11.03
CA GLY A 95 -14.01 -3.00 11.86
C GLY A 95 -14.03 -4.50 12.16
N SER A 96 -13.31 -5.30 11.38
CA SER A 96 -13.20 -6.75 11.53
C SER A 96 -11.84 -7.21 12.08
N ASP A 97 -10.97 -6.28 12.52
CA ASP A 97 -9.61 -6.55 13.00
C ASP A 97 -8.75 -7.39 12.02
N LEU A 98 -8.94 -7.17 10.72
CA LEU A 98 -8.23 -7.90 9.67
C LEU A 98 -6.93 -7.19 9.27
N PRO A 99 -5.76 -7.84 9.39
CA PRO A 99 -4.49 -7.23 9.05
C PRO A 99 -4.27 -7.18 7.54
N ALA A 100 -3.97 -5.98 7.02
CA ALA A 100 -3.58 -5.79 5.64
C ALA A 100 -2.60 -4.62 5.51
N VAL A 101 -1.80 -4.63 4.44
CA VAL A 101 -0.93 -3.50 4.09
C VAL A 101 -1.54 -2.75 2.91
N ILE A 102 -1.76 -1.46 3.12
CA ILE A 102 -2.29 -0.56 2.09
C ILE A 102 -1.30 0.56 1.89
N ILE A 103 -0.72 0.64 0.69
CA ILE A 103 0.28 1.64 0.34
C ILE A 103 -0.37 2.73 -0.52
N ASN A 104 -0.33 3.95 -0.02
CA ASN A 104 -0.71 5.14 -0.77
C ASN A 104 0.54 5.85 -1.28
N VAL A 105 0.78 5.78 -2.59
CA VAL A 105 1.81 6.59 -3.25
C VAL A 105 1.13 7.88 -3.71
N GLN A 106 1.19 8.90 -2.87
CA GLN A 106 0.41 10.13 -3.04
C GLN A 106 0.78 10.91 -4.30
N ARG A 107 -0.23 11.52 -4.89
CA ARG A 107 -0.09 12.54 -5.93
C ARG A 107 -1.05 13.70 -5.65
N GLY A 108 -0.86 14.83 -6.35
CA GLY A 108 -1.69 16.01 -6.17
C GLY A 108 -3.18 15.70 -6.30
N GLY A 109 -3.97 16.18 -5.35
CA GLY A 109 -5.44 16.11 -5.26
C GLY A 109 -6.01 17.50 -5.04
N PRO A 110 -7.32 17.64 -4.81
CA PRO A 110 -8.36 16.61 -4.79
C PRO A 110 -8.83 16.15 -6.17
N GLY A 111 -9.68 15.12 -6.18
CA GLY A 111 -10.25 14.53 -7.39
C GLY A 111 -9.20 13.77 -8.21
N LEU A 112 -9.21 13.92 -9.52
CA LEU A 112 -8.19 13.32 -10.39
C LEU A 112 -6.80 13.82 -10.07
N GLY A 113 -6.67 15.09 -9.66
CA GLY A 113 -5.43 15.73 -9.29
C GLY A 113 -4.35 15.72 -10.36
N GLY A 114 -3.19 16.26 -10.01
CA GLY A 114 -1.96 16.15 -10.81
C GLY A 114 -1.21 14.85 -10.50
N ILE A 115 -0.23 14.52 -11.34
CA ILE A 115 0.67 13.38 -11.09
C ILE A 115 1.86 13.76 -10.20
N GLN A 116 1.96 15.02 -9.79
CA GLN A 116 3.03 15.51 -8.93
C GLN A 116 2.82 15.04 -7.48
N PRO A 117 3.89 14.75 -6.73
CA PRO A 117 3.78 14.42 -5.31
C PRO A 117 3.05 15.52 -4.53
N SER A 118 2.15 15.14 -3.63
CA SER A 118 1.40 16.08 -2.80
C SER A 118 1.00 15.45 -1.47
N HIS A 119 0.78 16.29 -0.46
CA HIS A 119 0.29 15.89 0.86
C HIS A 119 -1.24 16.08 1.03
N GLU A 120 -1.91 16.68 0.07
CA GLU A 120 -3.30 17.13 0.22
C GLU A 120 -4.33 15.99 0.32
N GLY A 121 -4.08 14.84 -0.30
CA GLY A 121 -4.98 13.67 -0.23
C GLY A 121 -5.08 13.02 1.15
N PHE A 122 -4.22 13.42 2.08
CA PHE A 122 -4.14 12.83 3.41
C PHE A 122 -5.29 13.25 4.34
N LEU A 123 -5.65 14.53 4.35
CA LEU A 123 -6.63 15.08 5.28
C LEU A 123 -8.06 14.55 5.08
N LEU A 124 -8.42 14.14 3.86
CA LEU A 124 -9.76 13.63 3.55
C LEU A 124 -9.99 12.18 3.98
N LEU A 125 -8.93 11.39 4.11
CA LEU A 125 -9.05 9.94 4.39
C LEU A 125 -9.12 9.59 5.87
N PHE A 126 -8.62 10.45 6.77
CA PHE A 126 -8.37 10.06 8.16
C PHE A 126 -9.40 10.57 9.18
N HIS A 127 -10.37 11.36 8.75
CA HIS A 127 -11.45 11.79 9.65
C HIS A 127 -12.40 10.65 10.05
N ASP A 128 -12.44 9.55 9.26
CA ASP A 128 -13.43 8.49 9.44
C ASP A 128 -12.87 7.13 9.90
N VAL A 129 -11.55 6.94 9.98
CA VAL A 129 -10.95 5.61 10.19
C VAL A 129 -10.39 5.38 11.61
N GLY A 130 -10.74 6.21 12.58
CA GLY A 130 -10.36 5.98 14.00
C GLY A 130 -8.83 6.01 14.28
N ASP A 131 -8.43 5.66 15.49
CA ASP A 131 -7.07 5.76 16.03
C ASP A 131 -6.00 4.82 15.39
N HIS A 132 -6.03 4.62 14.09
CA HIS A 132 -5.02 3.82 13.40
C HIS A 132 -3.77 4.65 13.13
N LEU A 133 -2.60 4.10 13.52
CA LEU A 133 -1.31 4.75 13.32
C LEU A 133 -1.03 4.95 11.83
N VAL A 134 -0.94 6.19 11.44
CA VAL A 134 -0.51 6.60 10.10
C VAL A 134 0.94 7.03 10.16
N VAL A 135 1.82 6.31 9.46
CA VAL A 135 3.22 6.68 9.34
C VAL A 135 3.40 7.55 8.10
N HIS A 136 3.74 8.81 8.33
CA HIS A 136 4.07 9.76 7.28
C HIS A 136 5.52 9.62 6.83
N THR A 137 5.72 9.42 5.53
CA THR A 137 6.91 9.90 4.85
C THR A 137 6.48 10.88 3.77
N SER A 138 7.32 11.82 3.41
CA SER A 138 6.94 12.96 2.54
C SER A 138 6.41 12.60 1.15
N VAL A 139 6.43 11.33 0.74
CA VAL A 139 5.97 10.85 -0.57
C VAL A 139 5.15 9.55 -0.48
N VAL A 140 5.32 8.77 0.60
CA VAL A 140 4.67 7.45 0.74
C VAL A 140 4.05 7.32 2.11
N GLN A 141 2.79 6.98 2.14
CA GLN A 141 2.04 6.74 3.36
C GLN A 141 1.74 5.24 3.51
N PHE A 142 2.07 4.69 4.67
CA PHE A 142 1.69 3.33 5.04
C PHE A 142 0.55 3.37 6.04
N GLN A 143 -0.47 2.60 5.78
CA GLN A 143 -1.48 2.29 6.76
C GLN A 143 -1.41 0.80 7.09
N LEU A 144 -1.10 0.51 8.33
CA LEU A 144 -1.13 -0.84 8.88
C LEU A 144 -2.38 -0.98 9.73
N CYS A 145 -3.31 -1.79 9.28
CA CYS A 145 -4.43 -2.24 10.10
C CYS A 145 -3.94 -3.45 10.92
N LEU A 146 -3.42 -3.20 12.11
CA LEU A 146 -3.00 -4.24 13.06
C LEU A 146 -3.55 -3.90 14.43
N PRO A 147 -4.32 -4.78 15.06
CA PRO A 147 -4.92 -4.52 16.38
C PRO A 147 -3.89 -4.34 17.50
N HIS A 148 -2.64 -4.86 17.39
CA HIS A 148 -1.66 -4.85 18.48
C HIS A 148 -0.18 -4.84 18.10
N LEU A 149 0.24 -4.51 16.88
CA LEU A 149 1.67 -4.51 16.55
C LEU A 149 2.11 -3.28 15.75
N LEU A 150 2.89 -2.43 16.41
CA LEU A 150 3.60 -1.30 15.83
C LEU A 150 4.84 -1.81 15.07
N VAL A 151 4.77 -1.90 13.75
CA VAL A 151 5.99 -2.10 12.94
C VAL A 151 6.14 -0.90 12.02
N GLY A 152 7.02 0.01 12.41
CA GLY A 152 7.45 1.11 11.56
C GLY A 152 8.48 0.62 10.55
N ILE A 153 8.16 0.62 9.26
CA ILE A 153 9.16 0.49 8.21
C ILE A 153 9.43 1.89 7.67
N PHE A 154 10.57 2.45 8.02
CA PHE A 154 11.04 3.72 7.46
C PHE A 154 11.67 3.47 6.10
N ALA A 155 11.01 3.89 5.03
CA ALA A 155 11.66 4.11 3.76
C ALA A 155 12.12 5.58 3.72
N GLY A 156 13.30 5.86 4.26
CA GLY A 156 13.91 7.18 4.19
C GLY A 156 14.39 7.46 2.77
N TYR A 157 13.89 8.52 2.16
CA TYR A 157 14.56 9.17 1.06
C TYR A 157 15.74 9.93 1.65
N ILE A 158 16.96 9.42 1.48
CA ILE A 158 18.16 10.24 1.71
C ILE A 158 18.30 11.08 0.45
N VAL A 159 17.84 12.32 0.51
CA VAL A 159 18.29 13.36 -0.40
C VAL A 159 19.66 13.75 0.12
N GLY A 160 20.71 13.26 -0.53
CA GLY A 160 22.06 13.77 -0.33
C GLY A 160 22.14 15.18 -0.94
N ASP A 161 22.68 16.12 -0.17
CA ASP A 161 23.15 17.42 -0.66
C ASP A 161 24.24 17.25 -1.71
#